data_d69626860299bc1b40cb0b15197f5e92
#
_entry.id   d69626860299bc1b40cb0b15197f5e92
#
_cell.length_a   1.000
_cell.length_b   1.000
_cell.length_c   1.000
_cell.angle_alpha   90.00
_cell.angle_beta   90.00
_cell.angle_gamma   90.00
#
_symmetry.space_group_name_H-M   'P 1'
#
loop_
_entity.id
_entity.type
_entity.pdbx_description
1 polymer ?
#
loop_
_entity_poly.entity_id
_entity_poly.type
_entity_poly.pdbx_seq_one_letter_code
_entity_poly.pdbx_strand_id
1 'polypeptide(L)'
;MAVDTLQTMNESVQRELREGLLPFWQTQVIDYQNGGFIGRMANDRTIDRRAVKGLILNTRLLWSYSALYRYAQADSLKTLATRAYDYLVDKFIDPEYGGAYWFLDAQGNPVDVKKKIYGQAFALYALAEFYRMTEDKKVLDLACRFFDLIEEHALDRRNGGYFETFERNWSESDDLRLSPVDMNEKKSTNTHLHLLEGYTNLYRIWKTKLLEQKITDLLKLFLAHIINQDTLHFNLFFDEEWTPKSERISFGHDIEGSWLLLEAATVLGQAELIASVKEVSLNMARRVLQQCVDRDGGLFYEADPSGIIDTDKHWWPQAEALVGFVNAYQLSGDDTYLKAAMKTWNFIEKHIVDKKDGDWFWRVSKERKPYKDDPKVSEWKSPYHSCRACLEIIERIDKITTTEKLET
;
A
#
# COMPACT_ATOMS: atom_id res chain seq x y z
N MET A 1 8.65 31.03 2.90
CA MET A 1 8.98 30.24 1.68
C MET A 1 8.63 28.77 1.84
N ALA A 2 9.16 28.02 2.81
CA ALA A 2 8.81 26.60 2.96
C ALA A 2 7.32 26.41 3.33
N VAL A 3 6.80 27.19 4.28
CA VAL A 3 5.38 27.16 4.69
C VAL A 3 4.45 27.45 3.52
N ASP A 4 4.70 28.46 2.73
CA ASP A 4 3.86 28.82 1.56
C ASP A 4 3.88 27.70 0.52
N THR A 5 5.05 27.06 0.33
CA THR A 5 5.22 25.93 -0.57
C THR A 5 4.42 24.73 -0.11
N LEU A 6 4.50 24.37 1.19
CA LEU A 6 3.74 23.29 1.81
C LEU A 6 2.23 23.55 1.72
N GLN A 7 1.80 24.79 1.99
CA GLN A 7 0.39 25.15 1.91
C GLN A 7 -0.15 25.04 0.48
N THR A 8 0.59 25.52 -0.51
CA THR A 8 0.22 25.39 -1.93
C THR A 8 0.10 23.92 -2.34
N MET A 9 1.02 23.06 -1.91
CA MET A 9 0.95 21.62 -2.15
C MET A 9 -0.27 21.00 -1.47
N ASN A 10 -0.54 21.34 -0.21
CA ASN A 10 -1.69 20.83 0.54
C ASN A 10 -3.02 21.18 -0.16
N GLU A 11 -3.20 22.42 -0.58
CA GLU A 11 -4.40 22.87 -1.30
C GLU A 11 -4.57 22.11 -2.62
N SER A 12 -3.48 21.88 -3.36
CA SER A 12 -3.51 21.15 -4.63
C SER A 12 -3.82 19.67 -4.44
N VAL A 13 -3.22 19.01 -3.43
CA VAL A 13 -3.49 17.62 -3.06
C VAL A 13 -4.94 17.43 -2.59
N GLN A 14 -5.46 18.34 -1.77
CA GLN A 14 -6.85 18.31 -1.33
C GLN A 14 -7.82 18.49 -2.51
N ARG A 15 -7.49 19.34 -3.47
CA ARG A 15 -8.31 19.53 -4.68
C ARG A 15 -8.33 18.25 -5.52
N GLU A 16 -7.16 17.63 -5.78
CA GLU A 16 -7.08 16.37 -6.53
C GLU A 16 -7.88 15.26 -5.84
N LEU A 17 -7.77 15.16 -4.51
CA LEU A 17 -8.55 14.19 -3.76
C LEU A 17 -10.06 14.40 -3.94
N ARG A 18 -10.54 15.64 -3.80
CA ARG A 18 -11.99 15.96 -3.84
C ARG A 18 -12.58 15.98 -5.24
N GLU A 19 -11.83 16.46 -6.24
CA GLU A 19 -12.36 16.74 -7.59
C GLU A 19 -11.90 15.70 -8.62
N GLY A 20 -10.74 15.06 -8.42
CA GLY A 20 -10.19 14.04 -9.31
C GLY A 20 -10.51 12.61 -8.88
N LEU A 21 -10.05 12.22 -7.69
CA LEU A 21 -10.12 10.84 -7.22
C LEU A 21 -11.51 10.45 -6.70
N LEU A 22 -12.06 11.20 -5.75
CA LEU A 22 -13.31 10.83 -5.08
C LEU A 22 -14.50 10.66 -6.04
N PRO A 23 -14.78 11.57 -7.00
CA PRO A 23 -15.92 11.42 -7.89
C PRO A 23 -15.84 10.12 -8.72
N PHE A 24 -14.65 9.75 -9.18
CA PHE A 24 -14.45 8.51 -9.93
C PHE A 24 -14.74 7.28 -9.06
N TRP A 25 -14.07 7.17 -7.93
CA TRP A 25 -14.16 5.98 -7.05
C TRP A 25 -15.48 5.85 -6.33
N GLN A 26 -16.22 6.92 -6.13
CA GLN A 26 -17.56 6.87 -5.54
C GLN A 26 -18.65 6.48 -6.52
N THR A 27 -18.46 6.67 -7.84
CA THR A 27 -19.57 6.54 -8.79
C THR A 27 -19.33 5.51 -9.89
N GLN A 28 -18.08 5.29 -10.32
CA GLN A 28 -17.80 4.51 -11.54
C GLN A 28 -17.55 3.02 -11.27
N VAL A 29 -17.25 2.65 -10.05
CA VAL A 29 -16.74 1.29 -9.73
C VAL A 29 -17.76 0.37 -9.06
N ILE A 30 -18.97 0.84 -8.79
CA ILE A 30 -20.01 0.07 -8.10
C ILE A 30 -20.60 -0.97 -9.06
N ASP A 31 -20.59 -2.24 -8.67
CA ASP A 31 -21.31 -3.29 -9.40
C ASP A 31 -22.74 -3.43 -8.86
N TYR A 32 -23.70 -2.80 -9.56
CA TYR A 32 -25.11 -2.87 -9.19
C TYR A 32 -25.77 -4.20 -9.57
N GLN A 33 -25.14 -4.98 -10.46
CA GLN A 33 -25.71 -6.24 -10.94
C GLN A 33 -25.35 -7.42 -10.04
N ASN A 34 -24.07 -7.54 -9.66
CA ASN A 34 -23.55 -8.71 -8.93
C ASN A 34 -23.12 -8.37 -7.49
N GLY A 35 -23.33 -7.12 -7.05
CA GLY A 35 -22.90 -6.68 -5.72
C GLY A 35 -21.40 -6.33 -5.65
N GLY A 36 -20.99 -5.69 -4.55
CA GLY A 36 -19.62 -5.23 -4.39
C GLY A 36 -19.21 -4.21 -5.45
N PHE A 37 -18.05 -4.44 -6.06
CA PHE A 37 -17.44 -3.54 -7.02
C PHE A 37 -17.04 -4.30 -8.29
N ILE A 38 -16.88 -3.58 -9.41
CA ILE A 38 -16.42 -4.17 -10.68
C ILE A 38 -14.99 -4.70 -10.54
N GLY A 39 -14.67 -5.78 -11.27
CA GLY A 39 -13.31 -6.36 -11.24
C GLY A 39 -12.32 -5.63 -12.16
N ARG A 40 -12.81 -5.05 -13.30
CA ARG A 40 -11.94 -4.42 -14.29
C ARG A 40 -12.66 -3.33 -15.07
N MET A 41 -11.94 -2.24 -15.33
CA MET A 41 -12.34 -1.14 -16.21
C MET A 41 -11.15 -0.74 -17.07
N ALA A 42 -11.35 -0.65 -18.38
CA ALA A 42 -10.35 -0.15 -19.32
C ALA A 42 -10.12 1.36 -19.15
N ASN A 43 -9.07 1.88 -19.76
CA ASN A 43 -8.71 3.29 -19.64
C ASN A 43 -9.78 4.25 -20.23
N ASP A 44 -10.56 3.81 -21.20
CA ASP A 44 -11.70 4.53 -21.79
C ASP A 44 -13.01 4.39 -21.00
N ARG A 45 -12.94 3.83 -19.79
CA ARG A 45 -14.06 3.51 -18.89
C ARG A 45 -14.97 2.36 -19.33
N THR A 46 -14.58 1.58 -20.33
CA THR A 46 -15.31 0.35 -20.68
C THR A 46 -15.15 -0.68 -19.57
N ILE A 47 -16.29 -1.13 -19.01
CA ILE A 47 -16.31 -2.11 -17.90
C ILE A 47 -16.32 -3.52 -18.49
N ASP A 48 -15.35 -4.36 -18.07
CA ASP A 48 -15.43 -5.80 -18.30
C ASP A 48 -16.31 -6.46 -17.23
N ARG A 49 -17.54 -6.76 -17.59
CA ARG A 49 -18.53 -7.37 -16.66
C ARG A 49 -18.28 -8.83 -16.35
N ARG A 50 -17.29 -9.47 -17.00
CA ARG A 50 -16.88 -10.86 -16.76
C ARG A 50 -15.57 -10.97 -16.01
N ALA A 51 -14.91 -9.85 -15.75
CA ALA A 51 -13.65 -9.83 -15.03
C ALA A 51 -13.80 -10.39 -13.62
N VAL A 52 -12.79 -11.12 -13.19
CA VAL A 52 -12.68 -11.61 -11.81
C VAL A 52 -12.62 -10.45 -10.82
N LYS A 53 -13.09 -10.68 -9.62
CA LYS A 53 -13.01 -9.73 -8.51
C LYS A 53 -11.88 -10.15 -7.57
N GLY A 54 -10.83 -9.34 -7.51
CA GLY A 54 -9.65 -9.63 -6.69
C GLY A 54 -9.84 -9.22 -5.23
N LEU A 55 -9.30 -10.02 -4.31
CA LEU A 55 -9.28 -9.71 -2.87
C LEU A 55 -8.59 -8.35 -2.63
N ILE A 56 -7.48 -8.10 -3.33
CA ILE A 56 -6.68 -6.88 -3.13
C ILE A 56 -7.48 -5.63 -3.51
N LEU A 57 -8.17 -5.63 -4.65
CA LEU A 57 -9.03 -4.50 -5.03
C LEU A 57 -10.08 -4.24 -3.95
N ASN A 58 -10.77 -5.28 -3.48
CA ASN A 58 -11.89 -5.13 -2.55
C ASN A 58 -11.44 -4.70 -1.14
N THR A 59 -10.33 -5.23 -0.64
CA THR A 59 -9.75 -4.82 0.65
C THR A 59 -9.18 -3.41 0.60
N ARG A 60 -8.54 -3.03 -0.50
CA ARG A 60 -8.05 -1.66 -0.72
C ARG A 60 -9.18 -0.65 -0.85
N LEU A 61 -10.31 -1.01 -1.45
CA LEU A 61 -11.51 -0.17 -1.46
C LEU A 61 -12.09 -0.02 -0.05
N LEU A 62 -12.20 -1.11 0.71
CA LEU A 62 -12.64 -1.06 2.11
C LEU A 62 -11.78 -0.12 2.94
N TRP A 63 -10.46 -0.28 2.85
CA TRP A 63 -9.50 0.59 3.54
C TRP A 63 -9.67 2.05 3.13
N SER A 64 -9.69 2.32 1.82
CA SER A 64 -9.74 3.68 1.29
C SER A 64 -11.01 4.42 1.69
N TYR A 65 -12.19 3.79 1.54
CA TYR A 65 -13.44 4.42 1.94
C TYR A 65 -13.53 4.64 3.44
N SER A 66 -12.98 3.73 4.25
CA SER A 66 -12.94 3.88 5.71
C SER A 66 -12.05 5.04 6.14
N ALA A 67 -10.84 5.13 5.59
CA ALA A 67 -9.90 6.20 5.87
C ALA A 67 -10.44 7.58 5.40
N LEU A 68 -11.01 7.62 4.20
CA LEU A 68 -11.64 8.82 3.64
C LEU A 68 -12.85 9.27 4.44
N TYR A 69 -13.68 8.32 4.94
CA TYR A 69 -14.77 8.68 5.85
C TYR A 69 -14.26 9.29 7.14
N ARG A 70 -13.22 8.73 7.74
CA ARG A 70 -12.63 9.30 8.96
C ARG A 70 -12.10 10.72 8.75
N TYR A 71 -11.61 11.02 7.55
CA TYR A 71 -11.15 12.36 7.17
C TYR A 71 -12.31 13.32 6.87
N ALA A 72 -13.26 12.94 6.03
CA ALA A 72 -14.27 13.83 5.47
C ALA A 72 -15.64 13.77 6.15
N GLN A 73 -15.92 12.72 6.95
CA GLN A 73 -17.21 12.45 7.63
C GLN A 73 -18.44 12.46 6.68
N ALA A 74 -18.24 12.05 5.41
CA ALA A 74 -19.30 12.05 4.40
C ALA A 74 -20.06 10.71 4.38
N ASP A 75 -21.40 10.73 4.51
CA ASP A 75 -22.26 9.54 4.57
C ASP A 75 -22.12 8.64 3.33
N SER A 76 -21.84 9.22 2.15
CA SER A 76 -21.59 8.44 0.93
C SER A 76 -20.36 7.51 1.08
N LEU A 77 -19.31 7.97 1.74
CA LEU A 77 -18.11 7.16 2.01
C LEU A 77 -18.39 6.06 3.02
N LYS A 78 -19.20 6.34 4.06
CA LYS A 78 -19.66 5.33 5.01
C LYS A 78 -20.46 4.23 4.32
N THR A 79 -21.38 4.60 3.44
CA THR A 79 -22.17 3.65 2.65
C THR A 79 -21.30 2.75 1.78
N LEU A 80 -20.25 3.31 1.13
CA LEU A 80 -19.32 2.55 0.28
C LEU A 80 -18.39 1.65 1.11
N ALA A 81 -17.92 2.13 2.25
CA ALA A 81 -17.12 1.31 3.17
C ALA A 81 -17.94 0.12 3.70
N THR A 82 -19.19 0.36 4.11
CA THR A 82 -20.11 -0.71 4.54
C THR A 82 -20.35 -1.72 3.41
N ARG A 83 -20.60 -1.23 2.17
CA ARG A 83 -20.77 -2.11 1.01
C ARG A 83 -19.52 -2.97 0.76
N ALA A 84 -18.31 -2.40 0.90
CA ALA A 84 -17.06 -3.14 0.74
C ALA A 84 -16.89 -4.20 1.84
N TYR A 85 -17.21 -3.85 3.07
CA TYR A 85 -17.16 -4.77 4.21
C TYR A 85 -18.17 -5.92 4.05
N ASP A 86 -19.42 -5.63 3.74
CA ASP A 86 -20.45 -6.65 3.56
C ASP A 86 -20.05 -7.62 2.44
N TYR A 87 -19.54 -7.10 1.32
CA TYR A 87 -19.08 -7.94 0.21
C TYR A 87 -17.86 -8.78 0.57
N LEU A 88 -16.91 -8.25 1.33
CA LEU A 88 -15.77 -9.00 1.86
C LEU A 88 -16.24 -10.18 2.72
N VAL A 89 -17.14 -9.90 3.68
CA VAL A 89 -17.64 -10.91 4.63
C VAL A 89 -18.48 -11.98 3.93
N ASP A 90 -19.39 -11.59 3.03
CA ASP A 90 -20.34 -12.50 2.40
C ASP A 90 -19.71 -13.36 1.30
N LYS A 91 -18.66 -12.87 0.61
CA LYS A 91 -18.15 -13.50 -0.60
C LYS A 91 -16.71 -13.97 -0.51
N PHE A 92 -15.82 -13.19 0.12
CA PHE A 92 -14.41 -13.56 0.18
C PHE A 92 -14.03 -14.43 1.36
N ILE A 93 -14.72 -14.32 2.50
CA ILE A 93 -14.38 -15.14 3.69
C ILE A 93 -14.69 -16.60 3.42
N ASP A 94 -13.71 -17.47 3.65
CA ASP A 94 -13.90 -18.93 3.59
C ASP A 94 -14.61 -19.41 4.87
N PRO A 95 -15.86 -19.90 4.76
CA PRO A 95 -16.62 -20.31 5.94
C PRO A 95 -16.13 -21.64 6.56
N GLU A 96 -15.32 -22.41 5.85
CA GLU A 96 -14.84 -23.73 6.29
C GLU A 96 -13.46 -23.64 6.94
N TYR A 97 -12.50 -22.96 6.27
CA TYR A 97 -11.11 -22.89 6.72
C TYR A 97 -10.69 -21.53 7.25
N GLY A 98 -11.57 -20.54 7.21
CA GLY A 98 -11.24 -19.16 7.55
C GLY A 98 -10.31 -18.49 6.53
N GLY A 99 -9.93 -17.24 6.82
CA GLY A 99 -9.21 -16.41 5.87
C GLY A 99 -10.05 -16.02 4.65
N ALA A 100 -9.44 -15.48 3.63
CA ALA A 100 -10.12 -15.01 2.42
C ALA A 100 -9.61 -15.71 1.17
N TYR A 101 -10.50 -15.90 0.20
CA TYR A 101 -10.18 -16.36 -1.15
C TYR A 101 -9.41 -15.29 -1.93
N TRP A 102 -8.57 -15.70 -2.89
CA TRP A 102 -7.79 -14.76 -3.69
C TRP A 102 -8.60 -14.09 -4.80
N PHE A 103 -9.38 -14.89 -5.56
CA PHE A 103 -10.26 -14.39 -6.61
C PHE A 103 -11.66 -14.98 -6.54
N LEU A 104 -12.64 -14.15 -6.89
CA LEU A 104 -14.01 -14.54 -7.19
C LEU A 104 -14.28 -14.31 -8.68
N ASP A 105 -15.25 -15.04 -9.26
CA ASP A 105 -15.81 -14.66 -10.55
C ASP A 105 -16.64 -13.36 -10.47
N ALA A 106 -17.14 -12.90 -11.60
CA ALA A 106 -17.95 -11.69 -11.64
C ALA A 106 -19.23 -11.78 -10.80
N GLN A 107 -19.77 -12.99 -10.58
CA GLN A 107 -20.97 -13.27 -9.80
C GLN A 107 -20.69 -13.42 -8.29
N GLY A 108 -19.43 -13.47 -7.90
CA GLY A 108 -19.01 -13.60 -6.51
C GLY A 108 -18.80 -15.05 -6.05
N ASN A 109 -18.63 -16.01 -6.96
CA ASN A 109 -18.25 -17.37 -6.62
C ASN A 109 -16.72 -17.51 -6.56
N PRO A 110 -16.15 -18.26 -5.60
CA PRO A 110 -14.72 -18.48 -5.51
C PRO A 110 -14.15 -19.21 -6.74
N VAL A 111 -13.06 -18.67 -7.33
CA VAL A 111 -12.35 -19.27 -8.49
C VAL A 111 -10.85 -19.49 -8.22
N ASP A 112 -10.22 -18.64 -7.43
CA ASP A 112 -8.91 -18.93 -6.83
C ASP A 112 -9.07 -18.88 -5.31
N VAL A 113 -8.98 -20.03 -4.70
CA VAL A 113 -9.27 -20.25 -3.27
C VAL A 113 -8.02 -20.25 -2.39
N LYS A 114 -6.84 -20.03 -2.97
CA LYS A 114 -5.56 -20.02 -2.24
C LYS A 114 -5.53 -18.95 -1.16
N LYS A 115 -4.81 -19.24 -0.09
CA LYS A 115 -4.57 -18.31 1.02
C LYS A 115 -3.23 -17.64 0.79
N LYS A 116 -3.24 -16.56 0.00
CA LYS A 116 -2.06 -15.72 -0.21
C LYS A 116 -1.93 -14.75 0.97
N ILE A 117 -0.81 -14.81 1.68
CA ILE A 117 -0.60 -14.08 2.94
C ILE A 117 -0.64 -12.55 2.71
N TYR A 118 -0.13 -12.09 1.59
CA TYR A 118 -0.33 -10.72 1.13
C TYR A 118 -1.81 -10.29 1.15
N GLY A 119 -2.70 -11.15 0.65
CA GLY A 119 -4.14 -10.88 0.64
C GLY A 119 -4.77 -10.92 2.03
N GLN A 120 -4.33 -11.87 2.89
CA GLN A 120 -4.80 -11.94 4.27
C GLN A 120 -4.36 -10.71 5.07
N ALA A 121 -3.14 -10.21 4.83
CA ALA A 121 -2.62 -8.98 5.44
C ALA A 121 -3.47 -7.75 5.03
N PHE A 122 -3.82 -7.63 3.76
CA PHE A 122 -4.70 -6.55 3.30
C PHE A 122 -6.13 -6.67 3.84
N ALA A 123 -6.66 -7.88 4.01
CA ALA A 123 -7.96 -8.06 4.66
C ALA A 123 -7.92 -7.59 6.13
N LEU A 124 -6.91 -8.00 6.88
CA LEU A 124 -6.67 -7.54 8.24
C LEU A 124 -6.51 -6.01 8.32
N TYR A 125 -5.70 -5.44 7.44
CA TYR A 125 -5.43 -4.00 7.38
C TYR A 125 -6.71 -3.19 7.12
N ALA A 126 -7.52 -3.63 6.16
CA ALA A 126 -8.78 -2.99 5.83
C ALA A 126 -9.83 -3.12 6.94
N LEU A 127 -9.92 -4.29 7.58
CA LEU A 127 -10.80 -4.51 8.73
C LEU A 127 -10.39 -3.64 9.93
N ALA A 128 -9.09 -3.51 10.19
CA ALA A 128 -8.60 -2.61 11.25
C ALA A 128 -9.01 -1.16 10.97
N GLU A 129 -8.90 -0.69 9.72
CA GLU A 129 -9.31 0.67 9.35
C GLU A 129 -10.85 0.85 9.41
N PHE A 130 -11.61 -0.15 9.00
CA PHE A 130 -13.07 -0.14 9.10
C PHE A 130 -13.53 -0.15 10.56
N TYR A 131 -12.84 -0.87 11.45
CA TYR A 131 -13.07 -0.78 12.90
C TYR A 131 -12.83 0.63 13.44
N ARG A 132 -11.77 1.29 13.02
CA ARG A 132 -11.48 2.69 13.40
C ARG A 132 -12.59 3.66 12.99
N MET A 133 -13.37 3.30 11.97
CA MET A 133 -14.54 4.06 11.52
C MET A 133 -15.81 3.72 12.31
N THR A 134 -16.02 2.44 12.66
CA THR A 134 -17.32 1.94 13.16
C THR A 134 -17.35 1.61 14.64
N GLU A 135 -16.19 1.27 15.22
CA GLU A 135 -16.03 0.72 16.57
C GLU A 135 -16.84 -0.58 16.80
N ASP A 136 -17.27 -1.26 15.72
CA ASP A 136 -18.01 -2.51 15.81
C ASP A 136 -17.11 -3.66 16.24
N LYS A 137 -17.40 -4.22 17.41
CA LYS A 137 -16.62 -5.34 17.99
C LYS A 137 -16.54 -6.54 17.06
N LYS A 138 -17.53 -6.84 16.24
CA LYS A 138 -17.51 -7.95 15.29
C LYS A 138 -16.43 -7.76 14.23
N VAL A 139 -16.19 -6.52 13.82
CA VAL A 139 -15.11 -6.18 12.87
C VAL A 139 -13.74 -6.41 13.52
N LEU A 140 -13.56 -5.99 14.76
CA LEU A 140 -12.33 -6.25 15.51
C LEU A 140 -12.10 -7.75 15.70
N ASP A 141 -13.12 -8.49 16.11
CA ASP A 141 -13.02 -9.94 16.29
C ASP A 141 -12.64 -10.63 14.97
N LEU A 142 -13.13 -10.15 13.82
CA LEU A 142 -12.75 -10.67 12.52
C LEU A 142 -11.30 -10.31 12.15
N ALA A 143 -10.86 -9.08 12.40
CA ALA A 143 -9.46 -8.68 12.18
C ALA A 143 -8.50 -9.52 13.03
N CYS A 144 -8.83 -9.75 14.30
CA CYS A 144 -8.03 -10.63 15.19
C CYS A 144 -7.99 -12.07 14.66
N ARG A 145 -9.07 -12.61 14.09
CA ARG A 145 -9.04 -13.96 13.48
C ARG A 145 -8.09 -14.04 12.28
N PHE A 146 -8.00 -12.99 11.46
CA PHE A 146 -7.00 -12.94 10.39
C PHE A 146 -5.58 -12.96 10.94
N PHE A 147 -5.33 -12.20 12.02
CA PHE A 147 -4.05 -12.23 12.71
C PHE A 147 -3.73 -13.64 13.20
N ASP A 148 -4.65 -14.29 13.91
CA ASP A 148 -4.45 -15.63 14.47
C ASP A 148 -4.17 -16.66 13.35
N LEU A 149 -4.90 -16.61 12.22
CA LEU A 149 -4.67 -17.53 11.08
C LEU A 149 -3.30 -17.32 10.43
N ILE A 150 -2.86 -16.07 10.28
CA ILE A 150 -1.53 -15.77 9.74
C ILE A 150 -0.44 -16.30 10.68
N GLU A 151 -0.57 -16.07 11.99
CA GLU A 151 0.40 -16.54 12.99
C GLU A 151 0.43 -18.06 13.13
N GLU A 152 -0.72 -18.72 12.96
CA GLU A 152 -0.83 -20.17 13.05
C GLU A 152 -0.18 -20.87 11.87
N HIS A 153 -0.49 -20.41 10.64
CA HIS A 153 -0.19 -21.12 9.41
C HIS A 153 1.03 -20.59 8.66
N ALA A 154 1.25 -19.28 8.65
CA ALA A 154 2.26 -18.67 7.80
C ALA A 154 3.59 -18.36 8.50
N LEU A 155 3.62 -18.27 9.82
CA LEU A 155 4.84 -17.95 10.56
C LEU A 155 5.91 -19.03 10.39
N ASP A 156 7.06 -18.68 9.81
CA ASP A 156 8.25 -19.52 9.86
C ASP A 156 8.86 -19.52 11.27
N ARG A 157 8.61 -20.59 12.02
CA ARG A 157 9.06 -20.73 13.41
C ARG A 157 10.56 -20.99 13.53
N ARG A 158 11.23 -21.37 12.44
CA ARG A 158 12.66 -21.69 12.42
C ARG A 158 13.51 -20.47 12.07
N ASN A 159 13.16 -19.80 10.97
CA ASN A 159 14.00 -18.71 10.42
C ASN A 159 13.36 -17.32 10.59
N GLY A 160 12.14 -17.26 11.15
CA GLY A 160 11.35 -16.04 11.27
C GLY A 160 10.74 -15.57 9.94
N GLY A 161 9.86 -14.59 10.01
CA GLY A 161 9.07 -14.13 8.87
C GLY A 161 7.93 -15.05 8.50
N TYR A 162 7.40 -14.91 7.30
CA TYR A 162 6.16 -15.54 6.89
C TYR A 162 6.28 -16.11 5.47
N PHE A 163 5.69 -17.30 5.25
CA PHE A 163 5.57 -17.91 3.94
C PHE A 163 4.48 -17.23 3.09
N GLU A 164 4.59 -17.30 1.76
CA GLU A 164 3.79 -16.51 0.82
C GLU A 164 2.36 -17.02 0.60
N THR A 165 2.20 -18.31 0.35
CA THR A 165 0.94 -18.86 -0.19
C THR A 165 0.69 -20.27 0.31
N PHE A 166 -0.58 -20.57 0.60
CA PHE A 166 -1.08 -21.88 0.99
C PHE A 166 -2.27 -22.27 0.13
N GLU A 167 -2.57 -23.56 0.08
CA GLU A 167 -3.82 -24.06 -0.49
C GLU A 167 -5.01 -23.63 0.39
N ARG A 168 -6.23 -23.87 -0.09
CA ARG A 168 -7.46 -23.44 0.62
C ARG A 168 -7.51 -23.89 2.08
N ASN A 169 -7.07 -25.11 2.36
CA ASN A 169 -7.06 -25.74 3.69
C ASN A 169 -5.80 -25.44 4.51
N TRP A 170 -5.02 -24.44 4.11
CA TRP A 170 -3.75 -24.03 4.72
C TRP A 170 -2.61 -25.06 4.60
N SER A 171 -2.74 -26.10 3.77
CA SER A 171 -1.60 -26.94 3.40
C SER A 171 -0.63 -26.18 2.47
N GLU A 172 0.61 -26.69 2.38
CA GLU A 172 1.63 -26.11 1.51
C GLU A 172 1.16 -26.04 0.05
N SER A 173 1.56 -24.99 -0.66
CA SER A 173 1.29 -24.79 -2.08
C SER A 173 2.59 -24.85 -2.88
N ASP A 174 2.55 -25.43 -4.07
CA ASP A 174 3.68 -25.45 -5.00
C ASP A 174 3.88 -24.12 -5.73
N ASP A 175 2.80 -23.39 -5.98
CA ASP A 175 2.83 -22.06 -6.60
C ASP A 175 2.58 -20.98 -5.55
N LEU A 176 3.65 -20.30 -5.15
CA LEU A 176 3.68 -19.30 -4.10
C LEU A 176 3.50 -17.86 -4.63
N ARG A 177 3.51 -17.69 -5.95
CA ARG A 177 3.49 -16.38 -6.61
C ARG A 177 2.21 -15.59 -6.33
N LEU A 178 2.32 -14.29 -6.15
CA LEU A 178 1.17 -13.38 -6.10
C LEU A 178 0.60 -13.17 -7.51
N SER A 179 1.48 -13.07 -8.51
CA SER A 179 1.13 -12.90 -9.92
C SER A 179 2.03 -13.77 -10.82
N PRO A 180 1.66 -14.01 -12.09
CA PRO A 180 2.46 -14.83 -13.01
C PRO A 180 3.86 -14.26 -13.32
N VAL A 181 4.11 -12.97 -13.05
CA VAL A 181 5.41 -12.32 -13.29
C VAL A 181 6.35 -12.37 -12.09
N ASP A 182 5.85 -12.78 -10.93
CA ASP A 182 6.65 -12.90 -9.72
C ASP A 182 7.52 -14.16 -9.73
N MET A 183 8.58 -14.14 -8.94
CA MET A 183 9.38 -15.33 -8.66
C MET A 183 8.62 -16.29 -7.74
N ASN A 184 8.81 -17.59 -7.94
CA ASN A 184 8.21 -18.61 -7.10
C ASN A 184 9.11 -18.92 -5.91
N GLU A 185 9.15 -18.02 -4.93
CA GLU A 185 10.03 -18.09 -3.77
C GLU A 185 9.25 -18.16 -2.45
N LYS A 186 9.90 -18.59 -1.39
CA LYS A 186 9.27 -18.84 -0.09
C LYS A 186 8.83 -17.58 0.63
N LYS A 187 9.59 -16.48 0.46
CA LYS A 187 9.36 -15.21 1.15
C LYS A 187 9.60 -14.04 0.19
N SER A 188 8.84 -12.96 0.36
CA SER A 188 9.01 -11.72 -0.38
C SER A 188 8.97 -10.49 0.51
N THR A 189 9.67 -9.45 0.10
CA THR A 189 9.58 -8.13 0.73
C THR A 189 8.17 -7.58 0.68
N ASN A 190 7.48 -7.78 -0.44
CA ASN A 190 6.13 -7.26 -0.66
C ASN A 190 5.14 -7.79 0.40
N THR A 191 5.12 -9.09 0.64
CA THR A 191 4.26 -9.70 1.68
C THR A 191 4.63 -9.21 3.08
N HIS A 192 5.93 -9.14 3.41
CA HIS A 192 6.36 -8.71 4.74
C HIS A 192 6.08 -7.21 5.00
N LEU A 193 6.19 -6.36 3.97
CA LEU A 193 5.89 -4.93 4.11
C LEU A 193 4.41 -4.70 4.42
N HIS A 194 3.51 -5.41 3.74
CA HIS A 194 2.08 -5.25 3.97
C HIS A 194 1.56 -6.02 5.19
N LEU A 195 2.26 -7.07 5.64
CA LEU A 195 2.05 -7.63 6.98
C LEU A 195 2.39 -6.61 8.07
N LEU A 196 3.54 -5.95 7.95
CA LEU A 196 3.94 -4.90 8.88
C LEU A 196 2.90 -3.77 8.93
N GLU A 197 2.44 -3.33 7.77
CA GLU A 197 1.40 -2.30 7.64
C GLU A 197 0.08 -2.72 8.30
N GLY A 198 -0.40 -3.92 8.00
CA GLY A 198 -1.62 -4.47 8.58
C GLY A 198 -1.53 -4.64 10.10
N TYR A 199 -0.42 -5.19 10.58
CA TYR A 199 -0.17 -5.37 12.02
C TYR A 199 -0.04 -4.04 12.76
N THR A 200 0.60 -3.05 12.13
CA THR A 200 0.70 -1.69 12.68
C THR A 200 -0.67 -1.05 12.86
N ASN A 201 -1.55 -1.18 11.85
CA ASN A 201 -2.90 -0.62 11.96
C ASN A 201 -3.76 -1.38 12.98
N LEU A 202 -3.63 -2.71 13.07
CA LEU A 202 -4.28 -3.51 14.09
C LEU A 202 -3.79 -3.12 15.51
N TYR A 203 -2.50 -2.85 15.69
CA TYR A 203 -1.93 -2.47 16.98
C TYR A 203 -2.45 -1.10 17.48
N ARG A 204 -2.88 -0.21 16.59
CA ARG A 204 -3.53 1.06 16.97
C ARG A 204 -4.85 0.85 17.75
N ILE A 205 -5.53 -0.29 17.52
CA ILE A 205 -6.86 -0.60 18.04
C ILE A 205 -6.88 -1.80 19.00
N TRP A 206 -5.88 -2.68 18.92
CA TRP A 206 -5.77 -3.90 19.71
C TRP A 206 -4.32 -4.11 20.19
N LYS A 207 -4.00 -3.48 21.32
CA LYS A 207 -2.65 -3.50 21.90
C LYS A 207 -2.44 -4.74 22.74
N THR A 208 -1.81 -5.77 22.17
CA THR A 208 -1.39 -6.97 22.87
C THR A 208 0.13 -7.14 22.81
N LYS A 209 0.71 -7.80 23.84
CA LYS A 209 2.15 -8.09 23.86
C LYS A 209 2.59 -8.97 22.70
N LEU A 210 1.73 -9.89 22.24
CA LEU A 210 2.04 -10.74 21.10
C LEU A 210 2.15 -9.93 19.81
N LEU A 211 1.17 -9.08 19.52
CA LEU A 211 1.21 -8.23 18.33
C LEU A 211 2.37 -7.23 18.37
N GLU A 212 2.64 -6.63 19.54
CA GLU A 212 3.82 -5.79 19.77
C GLU A 212 5.11 -6.52 19.40
N GLN A 213 5.27 -7.77 19.89
CA GLN A 213 6.43 -8.59 19.58
C GLN A 213 6.53 -8.89 18.07
N LYS A 214 5.42 -9.22 17.40
CA LYS A 214 5.40 -9.53 15.97
C LYS A 214 5.79 -8.34 15.09
N ILE A 215 5.32 -7.14 15.42
CA ILE A 215 5.75 -5.91 14.73
C ILE A 215 7.24 -5.65 14.97
N THR A 216 7.71 -5.85 16.21
CA THR A 216 9.13 -5.72 16.56
C THR A 216 9.99 -6.72 15.77
N ASP A 217 9.56 -7.97 15.66
CA ASP A 217 10.26 -9.02 14.90
C ASP A 217 10.31 -8.70 13.41
N LEU A 218 9.19 -8.23 12.82
CA LEU A 218 9.15 -7.79 11.43
C LEU A 218 10.12 -6.64 11.17
N LEU A 219 10.14 -5.60 12.01
CA LEU A 219 11.08 -4.49 11.87
C LEU A 219 12.54 -4.97 11.95
N LYS A 220 12.86 -5.89 12.86
CA LYS A 220 14.20 -6.50 12.95
C LYS A 220 14.54 -7.30 11.70
N LEU A 221 13.60 -8.04 11.11
CA LEU A 221 13.79 -8.75 9.85
C LEU A 221 14.09 -7.79 8.69
N PHE A 222 13.38 -6.66 8.60
CA PHE A 222 13.69 -5.63 7.62
C PHE A 222 15.11 -5.12 7.78
N LEU A 223 15.52 -4.79 8.99
CA LEU A 223 16.87 -4.26 9.27
C LEU A 223 17.98 -5.30 9.05
N ALA A 224 17.72 -6.59 9.30
CA ALA A 224 18.75 -7.62 9.25
C ALA A 224 18.88 -8.32 7.88
N HIS A 225 17.77 -8.51 7.15
CA HIS A 225 17.73 -9.38 5.97
C HIS A 225 17.15 -8.70 4.73
N ILE A 226 16.09 -7.90 4.87
CA ILE A 226 15.35 -7.35 3.74
C ILE A 226 16.05 -6.15 3.14
N ILE A 227 16.54 -5.23 3.98
CA ILE A 227 17.34 -4.09 3.52
C ILE A 227 18.78 -4.55 3.24
N ASN A 228 19.20 -4.43 2.02
CA ASN A 228 20.60 -4.67 1.65
C ASN A 228 21.48 -3.56 2.25
N GLN A 229 22.42 -3.94 3.11
CA GLN A 229 23.23 -3.00 3.89
C GLN A 229 24.21 -2.18 3.03
N ASP A 230 24.62 -2.71 1.87
CA ASP A 230 25.57 -2.04 0.98
C ASP A 230 24.87 -1.04 0.05
N THR A 231 23.70 -1.41 -0.46
CA THR A 231 22.97 -0.62 -1.46
C THR A 231 21.86 0.23 -0.89
N LEU A 232 21.30 -0.15 0.29
CA LEU A 232 20.14 0.45 0.94
C LEU A 232 18.83 0.30 0.13
N HIS A 233 18.82 -0.65 -0.82
CA HIS A 233 17.61 -1.11 -1.50
C HIS A 233 17.06 -2.36 -0.84
N PHE A 234 15.81 -2.67 -1.07
CA PHE A 234 15.25 -3.94 -0.65
C PHE A 234 15.71 -5.09 -1.55
N ASN A 235 16.12 -6.22 -0.94
CA ASN A 235 16.11 -7.51 -1.62
C ASN A 235 14.65 -7.96 -1.73
N LEU A 236 14.19 -8.40 -2.92
CA LEU A 236 12.75 -8.58 -3.16
C LEU A 236 12.23 -9.97 -2.82
N PHE A 237 13.02 -11.02 -3.08
CA PHE A 237 12.63 -12.43 -2.91
C PHE A 237 13.71 -13.21 -2.20
N PHE A 238 13.29 -14.19 -1.39
CA PHE A 238 14.20 -14.99 -0.56
C PHE A 238 13.75 -16.45 -0.52
N ASP A 239 14.74 -17.33 -0.30
CA ASP A 239 14.45 -18.68 0.15
C ASP A 239 14.01 -18.67 1.64
N GLU A 240 13.80 -19.87 2.17
CA GLU A 240 13.37 -20.05 3.56
C GLU A 240 14.37 -19.48 4.58
N GLU A 241 15.66 -19.49 4.26
CA GLU A 241 16.77 -19.07 5.13
C GLU A 241 17.20 -17.60 4.92
N TRP A 242 16.38 -16.80 4.23
CA TRP A 242 16.62 -15.38 3.92
C TRP A 242 17.78 -15.12 2.94
N THR A 243 18.18 -16.13 2.14
CA THR A 243 19.11 -15.89 1.02
C THR A 243 18.40 -15.16 -0.10
N PRO A 244 18.88 -13.96 -0.53
CA PRO A 244 18.28 -13.24 -1.64
C PRO A 244 18.32 -14.05 -2.95
N LYS A 245 17.20 -14.05 -3.68
CA LYS A 245 17.03 -14.77 -4.95
C LYS A 245 16.88 -13.86 -6.16
N SER A 246 16.79 -12.56 -5.95
CA SER A 246 16.63 -11.57 -7.00
C SER A 246 17.65 -10.44 -6.84
N GLU A 247 18.18 -9.98 -7.96
CA GLU A 247 18.98 -8.76 -8.02
C GLU A 247 18.17 -7.55 -8.51
N ARG A 248 16.85 -7.73 -8.72
CA ARG A 248 15.94 -6.63 -9.09
C ARG A 248 15.77 -5.67 -7.92
N ILE A 249 15.65 -4.40 -8.26
CA ILE A 249 15.41 -3.29 -7.35
C ILE A 249 14.08 -2.66 -7.74
N SER A 250 13.16 -2.56 -6.79
CA SER A 250 11.87 -1.87 -6.96
C SER A 250 11.91 -0.53 -6.23
N PHE A 251 12.07 0.53 -6.99
CA PHE A 251 12.19 1.87 -6.42
C PHE A 251 10.94 2.33 -5.67
N GLY A 252 9.77 1.85 -6.12
CA GLY A 252 8.51 2.10 -5.43
C GLY A 252 8.48 1.48 -4.03
N HIS A 253 8.90 0.22 -3.90
CA HIS A 253 8.95 -0.44 -2.58
C HIS A 253 9.98 0.18 -1.65
N ASP A 254 11.14 0.58 -2.19
CA ASP A 254 12.17 1.23 -1.38
C ASP A 254 11.66 2.52 -0.73
N ILE A 255 11.03 3.39 -1.52
CA ILE A 255 10.50 4.65 -0.97
C ILE A 255 9.26 4.43 -0.09
N GLU A 256 8.41 3.47 -0.41
CA GLU A 256 7.26 3.07 0.43
C GLU A 256 7.76 2.54 1.77
N GLY A 257 8.72 1.62 1.76
CA GLY A 257 9.31 1.09 2.98
C GLY A 257 9.99 2.16 3.84
N SER A 258 10.60 3.16 3.22
CA SER A 258 11.27 4.24 3.97
C SER A 258 10.36 4.98 4.95
N TRP A 259 9.06 5.06 4.69
CA TRP A 259 8.14 5.71 5.61
C TRP A 259 7.26 4.72 6.39
N LEU A 260 6.89 3.55 5.82
CA LEU A 260 6.11 2.53 6.53
C LEU A 260 6.87 1.92 7.71
N LEU A 261 8.17 1.65 7.55
CA LEU A 261 9.00 1.15 8.66
C LEU A 261 9.03 2.14 9.82
N LEU A 262 9.17 3.43 9.52
CA LEU A 262 9.17 4.46 10.57
C LEU A 262 7.81 4.62 11.22
N GLU A 263 6.73 4.53 10.45
CA GLU A 263 5.37 4.56 10.99
C GLU A 263 5.17 3.41 11.99
N ALA A 264 5.55 2.19 11.62
CA ALA A 264 5.46 1.03 12.50
C ALA A 264 6.27 1.20 13.79
N ALA A 265 7.53 1.63 13.69
CA ALA A 265 8.38 1.90 14.85
C ALA A 265 7.79 3.00 15.76
N THR A 266 7.23 4.06 15.16
CA THR A 266 6.59 5.16 15.90
C THR A 266 5.33 4.71 16.63
N VAL A 267 4.51 3.87 16.00
CA VAL A 267 3.28 3.32 16.61
C VAL A 267 3.61 2.37 17.77
N LEU A 268 4.71 1.61 17.67
CA LEU A 268 5.23 0.80 18.79
C LEU A 268 5.71 1.66 19.96
N GLY A 269 6.32 2.81 19.70
CA GLY A 269 6.81 3.73 20.71
C GLY A 269 8.11 3.30 21.39
N GLN A 270 8.89 2.37 20.81
CA GLN A 270 10.17 1.89 21.35
C GLN A 270 11.31 2.80 20.87
N ALA A 271 11.88 3.63 21.76
CA ALA A 271 12.81 4.71 21.42
C ALA A 271 14.05 4.24 20.62
N GLU A 272 14.69 3.14 21.02
CA GLU A 272 15.88 2.60 20.34
C GLU A 272 15.54 2.13 18.92
N LEU A 273 14.39 1.47 18.74
CA LEU A 273 13.93 0.99 17.44
C LEU A 273 13.56 2.17 16.53
N ILE A 274 12.89 3.19 17.08
CA ILE A 274 12.58 4.43 16.34
C ILE A 274 13.87 5.08 15.84
N ALA A 275 14.90 5.19 16.68
CA ALA A 275 16.18 5.81 16.30
C ALA A 275 16.86 5.04 15.14
N SER A 276 16.95 3.70 15.26
CA SER A 276 17.54 2.84 14.22
C SER A 276 16.77 2.90 12.92
N VAL A 277 15.44 2.80 12.97
CA VAL A 277 14.58 2.86 11.77
C VAL A 277 14.60 4.24 11.14
N LYS A 278 14.62 5.32 11.93
CA LYS A 278 14.72 6.70 11.42
C LYS A 278 15.98 6.91 10.57
N GLU A 279 17.13 6.44 11.02
CA GLU A 279 18.39 6.54 10.28
C GLU A 279 18.30 5.81 8.94
N VAL A 280 17.83 4.57 8.96
CA VAL A 280 17.67 3.74 7.76
C VAL A 280 16.66 4.36 6.79
N SER A 281 15.51 4.83 7.28
CA SER A 281 14.48 5.51 6.50
C SER A 281 15.03 6.70 5.73
N LEU A 282 15.80 7.57 6.39
CA LEU A 282 16.44 8.72 5.76
C LEU A 282 17.48 8.31 4.71
N ASN A 283 18.25 7.25 4.98
CA ASN A 283 19.26 6.77 4.06
C ASN A 283 18.62 6.13 2.81
N MET A 284 17.52 5.36 2.96
CA MET A 284 16.75 4.83 1.84
C MET A 284 16.14 5.95 1.00
N ALA A 285 15.47 6.92 1.62
CA ALA A 285 14.89 8.07 0.89
C ALA A 285 15.96 8.87 0.13
N ARG A 286 17.16 9.04 0.72
CA ARG A 286 18.30 9.68 0.06
C ARG A 286 18.77 8.88 -1.15
N ARG A 287 18.85 7.55 -1.02
CA ARG A 287 19.27 6.67 -2.11
C ARG A 287 18.28 6.73 -3.27
N VAL A 288 16.98 6.66 -2.99
CA VAL A 288 15.93 6.79 -4.00
C VAL A 288 16.02 8.15 -4.70
N LEU A 289 16.17 9.25 -3.95
CA LEU A 289 16.29 10.59 -4.54
C LEU A 289 17.50 10.71 -5.49
N GLN A 290 18.62 10.12 -5.15
CA GLN A 290 19.86 10.22 -5.92
C GLN A 290 19.87 9.35 -7.17
N GLN A 291 19.22 8.18 -7.16
CA GLN A 291 19.39 7.17 -8.20
C GLN A 291 18.13 6.90 -9.02
N CYS A 292 16.95 7.17 -8.46
CA CYS A 292 15.71 6.63 -8.99
C CYS A 292 14.77 7.69 -9.54
N VAL A 293 15.05 8.97 -9.31
CA VAL A 293 14.20 10.10 -9.73
C VAL A 293 14.72 10.70 -11.03
N ASP A 294 13.85 10.80 -12.03
CA ASP A 294 14.13 11.49 -13.28
C ASP A 294 14.18 13.02 -13.08
N ARG A 295 14.75 13.74 -14.05
CA ARG A 295 14.91 15.20 -14.02
C ARG A 295 13.58 15.96 -13.85
N ASP A 296 12.49 15.36 -14.30
CA ASP A 296 11.13 15.91 -14.22
C ASP A 296 10.42 15.66 -12.89
N GLY A 297 11.03 14.87 -11.99
CA GLY A 297 10.49 14.50 -10.68
C GLY A 297 9.74 13.18 -10.65
N GLY A 298 9.55 12.51 -11.78
CA GLY A 298 8.96 11.18 -11.84
C GLY A 298 9.95 10.10 -11.41
N LEU A 299 9.47 9.12 -10.64
CA LEU A 299 10.23 7.97 -10.19
C LEU A 299 10.23 6.88 -11.28
N PHE A 300 11.39 6.36 -11.66
CA PHE A 300 11.51 5.17 -12.51
C PHE A 300 10.96 3.93 -11.78
N TYR A 301 10.67 2.86 -12.53
CA TYR A 301 10.01 1.70 -11.97
C TYR A 301 10.98 0.68 -11.38
N GLU A 302 11.90 0.15 -12.17
CA GLU A 302 12.80 -0.92 -11.74
C GLU A 302 14.24 -0.73 -12.24
N ALA A 303 15.17 -1.33 -11.50
CA ALA A 303 16.59 -1.48 -11.87
C ALA A 303 17.10 -2.88 -11.54
N ASP A 304 18.32 -3.14 -11.99
CA ASP A 304 19.17 -4.24 -11.57
C ASP A 304 20.64 -3.76 -11.50
N PRO A 305 21.63 -4.61 -11.23
CA PRO A 305 23.05 -4.19 -11.20
C PRO A 305 23.58 -3.56 -12.48
N SER A 306 22.91 -3.77 -13.64
CA SER A 306 23.29 -3.13 -14.91
C SER A 306 22.77 -1.70 -15.05
N GLY A 307 21.84 -1.27 -14.19
CA GLY A 307 21.22 0.04 -14.19
C GLY A 307 19.69 -0.01 -14.25
N ILE A 308 19.07 1.10 -14.69
CA ILE A 308 17.61 1.20 -14.80
C ILE A 308 17.11 0.34 -15.97
N ILE A 309 16.28 -0.65 -15.69
CA ILE A 309 15.74 -1.60 -16.68
C ILE A 309 14.31 -1.25 -17.11
N ASP A 310 13.55 -0.53 -16.26
CA ASP A 310 12.22 0.00 -16.60
C ASP A 310 12.14 1.49 -16.26
N THR A 311 11.97 2.31 -17.29
CA THR A 311 11.88 3.77 -17.19
C THR A 311 10.46 4.29 -17.11
N ASP A 312 9.45 3.43 -17.20
CA ASP A 312 8.04 3.81 -17.06
C ASP A 312 7.77 4.35 -15.66
N LYS A 313 6.80 5.23 -15.58
CA LYS A 313 6.44 5.87 -14.31
C LYS A 313 5.03 5.44 -13.92
N HIS A 314 4.98 4.41 -13.05
CA HIS A 314 3.75 3.85 -12.54
C HIS A 314 3.15 4.75 -11.46
N TRP A 315 1.81 4.76 -11.32
CA TRP A 315 1.07 5.63 -10.40
C TRP A 315 1.46 5.45 -8.93
N TRP A 316 1.59 4.18 -8.49
CA TRP A 316 1.81 3.88 -7.09
C TRP A 316 3.22 4.29 -6.60
N PRO A 317 4.33 4.07 -7.34
CA PRO A 317 5.63 4.59 -6.94
C PRO A 317 5.66 6.11 -6.87
N GLN A 318 4.92 6.82 -7.73
CA GLN A 318 4.83 8.28 -7.65
C GLN A 318 4.10 8.72 -6.37
N ALA A 319 3.00 8.04 -6.02
CA ALA A 319 2.26 8.28 -4.78
C ALA A 319 3.15 8.05 -3.56
N GLU A 320 3.88 6.94 -3.54
CA GLU A 320 4.79 6.58 -2.44
C GLU A 320 6.00 7.51 -2.34
N ALA A 321 6.55 7.95 -3.49
CA ALA A 321 7.65 8.92 -3.51
C ALA A 321 7.24 10.27 -2.93
N LEU A 322 6.02 10.73 -3.21
CA LEU A 322 5.49 11.96 -2.62
C LEU A 322 5.46 11.86 -1.09
N VAL A 323 4.93 10.76 -0.54
CA VAL A 323 4.87 10.55 0.91
C VAL A 323 6.25 10.39 1.52
N GLY A 324 7.11 9.55 0.92
CA GLY A 324 8.45 9.27 1.43
C GLY A 324 9.34 10.52 1.47
N PHE A 325 9.26 11.40 0.46
CA PHE A 325 10.03 12.65 0.47
C PHE A 325 9.49 13.67 1.47
N VAL A 326 8.17 13.80 1.65
CA VAL A 326 7.62 14.65 2.72
C VAL A 326 7.98 14.10 4.10
N ASN A 327 7.94 12.76 4.28
CA ASN A 327 8.41 12.13 5.50
C ASN A 327 9.89 12.44 5.78
N ALA A 328 10.76 12.33 4.77
CA ALA A 328 12.20 12.63 4.91
C ALA A 328 12.44 14.12 5.23
N TYR A 329 11.67 15.02 4.63
CA TYR A 329 11.69 16.45 5.00
C TYR A 329 11.27 16.66 6.46
N GLN A 330 10.17 16.07 6.89
CA GLN A 330 9.65 16.17 8.27
C GLN A 330 10.68 15.68 9.31
N LEU A 331 11.49 14.67 8.95
CA LEU A 331 12.49 14.08 9.85
C LEU A 331 13.79 14.88 9.93
N SER A 332 14.19 15.51 8.83
CA SER A 332 15.53 16.10 8.68
C SER A 332 15.55 17.63 8.61
N GLY A 333 14.43 18.25 8.22
CA GLY A 333 14.39 19.69 7.89
C GLY A 333 15.16 20.04 6.60
N ASP A 334 15.63 19.05 5.81
CA ASP A 334 16.40 19.32 4.59
C ASP A 334 15.48 19.65 3.41
N ASP A 335 15.51 20.89 2.96
CA ASP A 335 14.74 21.41 1.83
C ASP A 335 14.92 20.62 0.52
N THR A 336 15.96 19.82 0.41
CA THR A 336 16.19 18.96 -0.76
C THR A 336 15.05 17.97 -0.94
N TYR A 337 14.54 17.41 0.16
CA TYR A 337 13.40 16.49 0.13
C TYR A 337 12.08 17.22 -0.16
N LEU A 338 11.88 18.41 0.38
CA LEU A 338 10.70 19.23 0.06
C LEU A 338 10.65 19.56 -1.45
N LYS A 339 11.80 19.97 -2.02
CA LYS A 339 11.92 20.23 -3.46
C LYS A 339 11.66 18.97 -4.29
N ALA A 340 12.10 17.81 -3.83
CA ALA A 340 11.82 16.53 -4.47
C ALA A 340 10.32 16.21 -4.44
N ALA A 341 9.67 16.32 -3.27
CA ALA A 341 8.23 16.12 -3.13
C ALA A 341 7.42 17.05 -4.05
N MET A 342 7.78 18.34 -4.13
CA MET A 342 7.13 19.28 -5.04
C MET A 342 7.29 18.89 -6.51
N LYS A 343 8.48 18.44 -6.92
CA LYS A 343 8.70 17.98 -8.30
C LYS A 343 7.88 16.72 -8.60
N THR A 344 7.85 15.77 -7.67
CA THR A 344 7.04 14.55 -7.80
C THR A 344 5.55 14.88 -7.89
N TRP A 345 5.05 15.80 -7.03
CA TRP A 345 3.65 16.22 -7.12
C TRP A 345 3.32 16.90 -8.44
N ASN A 346 4.17 17.82 -8.90
CA ASN A 346 4.01 18.46 -10.21
C ASN A 346 4.01 17.44 -11.36
N PHE A 347 4.85 16.40 -11.26
CA PHE A 347 4.86 15.30 -12.23
C PHE A 347 3.53 14.52 -12.21
N ILE A 348 3.02 14.19 -11.02
CA ILE A 348 1.73 13.52 -10.83
C ILE A 348 0.60 14.35 -11.46
N GLU A 349 0.45 15.62 -11.09
CA GLU A 349 -0.62 16.48 -11.59
C GLU A 349 -0.59 16.65 -13.12
N LYS A 350 0.60 16.67 -13.70
CA LYS A 350 0.77 16.95 -15.12
C LYS A 350 0.66 15.70 -15.99
N HIS A 351 1.09 14.54 -15.50
CA HIS A 351 1.30 13.37 -16.34
C HIS A 351 0.58 12.11 -15.85
N ILE A 352 0.33 11.96 -14.56
CA ILE A 352 -0.30 10.77 -13.98
C ILE A 352 -1.81 10.96 -13.80
N VAL A 353 -2.26 12.16 -13.41
CA VAL A 353 -3.69 12.47 -13.26
C VAL A 353 -4.37 12.48 -14.63
N ASP A 354 -5.41 11.66 -14.78
CA ASP A 354 -6.28 11.70 -15.97
C ASP A 354 -7.39 12.73 -15.79
N LYS A 355 -7.11 13.94 -16.24
CA LYS A 355 -8.05 15.09 -16.13
C LYS A 355 -9.32 14.94 -16.96
N LYS A 356 -9.34 13.99 -17.91
CA LYS A 356 -10.49 13.77 -18.80
C LYS A 356 -11.45 12.74 -18.23
N ASP A 357 -10.93 11.58 -17.87
CA ASP A 357 -11.73 10.42 -17.51
C ASP A 357 -11.70 10.10 -16.00
N GLY A 358 -11.00 10.93 -15.21
CA GLY A 358 -10.86 10.79 -13.76
C GLY A 358 -9.84 9.73 -13.34
N ASP A 359 -9.53 9.68 -12.04
CA ASP A 359 -8.47 8.84 -11.47
C ASP A 359 -7.10 9.11 -12.11
N TRP A 360 -6.12 8.29 -11.79
CA TRP A 360 -4.76 8.36 -12.32
C TRP A 360 -4.55 7.29 -13.39
N PHE A 361 -3.71 7.56 -14.41
CA PHE A 361 -3.25 6.54 -15.31
C PHE A 361 -2.45 5.47 -14.56
N TRP A 362 -2.47 4.23 -15.02
CA TRP A 362 -1.65 3.16 -14.46
C TRP A 362 -0.16 3.51 -14.54
N ARG A 363 0.28 3.94 -15.72
CA ARG A 363 1.65 4.41 -15.97
C ARG A 363 1.72 5.30 -17.20
N VAL A 364 2.83 6.00 -17.26
CA VAL A 364 3.24 6.73 -18.45
C VAL A 364 4.64 6.28 -18.89
N SER A 365 4.89 6.32 -20.20
CA SER A 365 6.20 6.02 -20.76
C SER A 365 7.24 7.07 -20.36
N LYS A 366 8.52 6.81 -20.71
CA LYS A 366 9.60 7.78 -20.57
C LYS A 366 9.26 9.14 -21.22
N GLU A 367 8.51 9.14 -22.33
CA GLU A 367 8.01 10.32 -23.03
C GLU A 367 6.72 10.90 -22.43
N ARG A 368 6.29 10.41 -21.28
CA ARG A 368 5.10 10.86 -20.51
C ARG A 368 3.78 10.63 -21.26
N LYS A 369 3.71 9.56 -22.04
CA LYS A 369 2.47 9.15 -22.74
C LYS A 369 1.81 8.00 -21.97
N PRO A 370 0.52 8.13 -21.61
CA PRO A 370 -0.21 7.03 -21.00
C PRO A 370 -0.34 5.83 -21.94
N TYR A 371 -0.30 4.63 -21.38
CA TYR A 371 -0.59 3.40 -22.13
C TYR A 371 -2.10 3.18 -22.20
N LYS A 372 -2.64 3.06 -23.41
CA LYS A 372 -4.10 2.97 -23.62
C LYS A 372 -4.69 1.64 -23.15
N ASP A 373 -3.89 0.57 -23.19
CA ASP A 373 -4.30 -0.79 -22.87
C ASP A 373 -4.25 -1.08 -21.36
N ASP A 374 -3.61 -0.22 -20.58
CA ASP A 374 -3.57 -0.35 -19.14
C ASP A 374 -4.95 -0.03 -18.54
N PRO A 375 -5.39 -0.78 -17.51
CA PRO A 375 -6.71 -0.57 -16.92
C PRO A 375 -6.73 0.63 -15.95
N LYS A 376 -7.91 1.26 -15.82
CA LYS A 376 -8.19 2.19 -14.72
C LYS A 376 -8.52 1.48 -13.42
N VAL A 377 -9.18 0.33 -13.52
CA VAL A 377 -9.53 -0.52 -12.37
C VAL A 377 -9.13 -1.94 -12.71
N SER A 378 -8.45 -2.61 -11.80
CA SER A 378 -8.13 -4.03 -11.90
C SER A 378 -7.91 -4.62 -10.52
N GLU A 379 -7.58 -5.90 -10.46
CA GLU A 379 -7.20 -6.60 -9.23
C GLU A 379 -6.08 -5.87 -8.45
N TRP A 380 -5.21 -5.11 -9.15
CA TRP A 380 -4.10 -4.35 -8.56
C TRP A 380 -4.34 -2.84 -8.49
N LYS A 381 -5.05 -2.29 -9.48
CA LYS A 381 -5.29 -0.84 -9.60
C LYS A 381 -6.54 -0.42 -8.82
N SER A 382 -6.33 0.33 -7.78
CA SER A 382 -7.34 0.80 -6.83
C SER A 382 -6.99 2.21 -6.33
N PRO A 383 -7.85 2.89 -5.57
CA PRO A 383 -7.57 4.22 -5.02
C PRO A 383 -6.55 4.21 -3.87
N TYR A 384 -6.13 3.05 -3.39
CA TYR A 384 -5.35 2.89 -2.17
C TYR A 384 -4.11 3.78 -2.14
N HIS A 385 -3.18 3.64 -3.08
CA HIS A 385 -1.95 4.43 -3.09
C HIS A 385 -2.22 5.93 -3.32
N SER A 386 -3.09 6.29 -4.26
CA SER A 386 -3.39 7.70 -4.56
C SER A 386 -4.14 8.40 -3.42
N CYS A 387 -5.18 7.77 -2.86
CA CYS A 387 -5.92 8.34 -1.73
C CYS A 387 -5.09 8.33 -0.44
N ARG A 388 -4.34 7.25 -0.17
CA ARG A 388 -3.44 7.18 0.99
C ARG A 388 -2.40 8.30 0.93
N ALA A 389 -1.75 8.48 -0.23
CA ALA A 389 -0.78 9.56 -0.39
C ALA A 389 -1.40 10.94 -0.13
N CYS A 390 -2.60 11.21 -0.68
CA CYS A 390 -3.28 12.48 -0.41
C CYS A 390 -3.55 12.67 1.10
N LEU A 391 -4.07 11.66 1.78
CA LEU A 391 -4.36 11.74 3.23
C LEU A 391 -3.08 11.93 4.04
N GLU A 392 -2.02 11.16 3.75
CA GLU A 392 -0.72 11.29 4.42
C GLU A 392 -0.10 12.69 4.23
N ILE A 393 -0.16 13.24 3.02
CA ILE A 393 0.37 14.57 2.74
C ILE A 393 -0.40 15.65 3.51
N ILE A 394 -1.73 15.59 3.51
CA ILE A 394 -2.57 16.52 4.25
C ILE A 394 -2.21 16.47 5.74
N GLU A 395 -2.19 15.28 6.34
CA GLU A 395 -1.91 15.11 7.76
C GLU A 395 -0.49 15.53 8.15
N ARG A 396 0.52 15.21 7.32
CA ARG A 396 1.92 15.58 7.58
C ARG A 396 2.15 17.07 7.45
N ILE A 397 1.59 17.72 6.44
CA ILE A 397 1.71 19.18 6.27
C ILE A 397 1.02 19.91 7.43
N ASP A 398 -0.16 19.48 7.86
CA ASP A 398 -0.84 20.05 9.01
C ASP A 398 -0.01 19.94 10.29
N LYS A 399 0.66 18.80 10.51
CA LYS A 399 1.59 18.61 11.64
C LYS A 399 2.80 19.55 11.56
N ILE A 400 3.47 19.62 10.40
CA ILE A 400 4.65 20.47 10.19
C ILE A 400 4.30 21.94 10.45
N THR A 401 3.24 22.44 9.82
CA THR A 401 2.83 23.85 9.93
C THR A 401 2.31 24.22 11.32
N THR A 402 1.78 23.28 12.07
CA THR A 402 1.35 23.49 13.47
C THR A 402 2.55 23.58 14.40
N THR A 403 3.57 22.72 14.22
CA THR A 403 4.79 22.74 15.03
C THR A 403 5.57 24.05 14.83
N GLU A 404 5.74 24.49 13.57
CA GLU A 404 6.43 25.75 13.28
C GLU A 404 5.72 26.99 13.87
N LYS A 405 4.38 26.97 13.96
CA LYS A 405 3.61 28.05 14.61
C LYS A 405 3.76 28.10 16.14
N LEU A 406 4.14 27.00 16.77
CA LEU A 406 4.36 26.94 18.22
C LEU A 406 5.78 27.35 18.60
N GLU A 407 6.72 27.32 17.66
CA GLU A 407 8.13 27.69 17.86
C GLU A 407 8.41 29.19 17.51
N THR A 408 7.46 29.87 16.87
CA THR A 408 7.53 31.33 16.55
C THR A 408 6.67 32.15 17.51
#